data_0ed4ed81d63e51758802db672799749c
#
_entry.id   0ed4ed81d63e51758802db672799749c
#
_cell.length_a   1.000
_cell.length_b   1.000
_cell.length_c   1.000
_cell.angle_alpha   90.00
_cell.angle_beta   90.00
_cell.angle_gamma   90.00
#
_symmetry.space_group_name_H-M   'P 1'
#
loop_
_entity.id
_entity.type
_entity.pdbx_description
1 polymer ?
#
loop_
_entity_poly.entity_id
_entity_poly.type
_entity_poly.pdbx_seq_one_letter_code
_entity_poly.pdbx_strand_id
1 'polypeptide(L)'
;MNTKIPNKTKVVVIGGGVVGCSVAYHLAKFGWKDTILLERDQLTSGTTWHAAGLVSQLGPSATITKIRKYSLDLYKELEKKVDHSAGLRLNGALSIAQNKERWQELLRQATTAQLYDVDVRILNKDQIKKDYPIINTDEILGGIFMPGDGAADPSGVTYMLAKAAKKEGAQIFEKSPVDEILTKKGKIVGVKVNGQEIECEYVVLASGMWSRQIGEKAGI
;
A
#
# COMPACT_ATOMS: atom_id res chain seq x y z
N MET A 1 12.85 17.26 16.69
CA MET A 1 13.83 16.57 17.53
C MET A 1 14.59 15.61 16.62
N ASN A 2 15.90 15.83 16.44
CA ASN A 2 16.77 14.91 15.71
C ASN A 2 17.04 13.72 16.63
N THR A 3 16.19 12.72 16.60
CA THR A 3 16.42 11.49 17.36
C THR A 3 17.54 10.74 16.67
N LYS A 4 18.61 10.48 17.41
CA LYS A 4 19.77 9.71 16.93
C LYS A 4 19.29 8.27 16.60
N ILE A 5 19.72 7.72 15.47
CA ILE A 5 19.44 6.32 15.11
C ILE A 5 20.04 5.42 16.20
N PRO A 6 19.29 4.45 16.76
CA PRO A 6 19.80 3.55 17.79
C PRO A 6 20.87 2.60 17.23
N ASN A 7 21.80 2.18 18.07
CA ASN A 7 22.83 1.20 17.67
C ASN A 7 22.30 -0.24 17.64
N LYS A 8 21.09 -0.48 18.20
CA LYS A 8 20.47 -1.80 18.28
C LYS A 8 18.95 -1.65 18.21
N THR A 9 18.30 -2.56 17.50
CA THR A 9 16.83 -2.69 17.41
C THR A 9 16.48 -4.14 17.10
N LYS A 10 15.24 -4.54 17.29
CA LYS A 10 14.78 -5.88 16.94
C LYS A 10 14.55 -6.04 15.45
N VAL A 11 13.87 -5.06 14.83
CA VAL A 11 13.51 -5.09 13.40
C VAL A 11 13.94 -3.81 12.70
N VAL A 12 14.58 -3.98 11.55
CA VAL A 12 14.86 -2.89 10.60
C VAL A 12 13.98 -3.08 9.37
N VAL A 13 13.17 -2.07 9.04
CA VAL A 13 12.44 -1.98 7.77
C VAL A 13 13.19 -1.04 6.85
N ILE A 14 13.61 -1.51 5.68
CA ILE A 14 14.38 -0.74 4.70
C ILE A 14 13.45 -0.26 3.58
N GLY A 15 13.24 1.06 3.50
CA GLY A 15 12.42 1.73 2.50
C GLY A 15 11.16 2.38 3.05
N GLY A 16 11.00 3.68 2.78
CA GLY A 16 9.91 4.55 3.26
C GLY A 16 8.78 4.74 2.25
N GLY A 17 8.55 3.77 1.37
CA GLY A 17 7.37 3.71 0.52
C GLY A 17 6.15 3.16 1.27
N VAL A 18 5.00 3.08 0.56
CA VAL A 18 3.74 2.61 1.15
C VAL A 18 3.86 1.22 1.79
N VAL A 19 4.65 0.31 1.19
CA VAL A 19 4.87 -1.04 1.71
C VAL A 19 5.64 -1.00 3.02
N GLY A 20 6.78 -0.29 3.07
CA GLY A 20 7.59 -0.21 4.28
C GLY A 20 6.87 0.48 5.43
N CYS A 21 6.15 1.58 5.16
CA CYS A 21 5.35 2.27 6.17
C CYS A 21 4.20 1.38 6.68
N SER A 22 3.56 0.60 5.80
CA SER A 22 2.54 -0.38 6.19
C SER A 22 3.12 -1.49 7.07
N VAL A 23 4.28 -2.04 6.71
CA VAL A 23 4.98 -3.06 7.52
C VAL A 23 5.34 -2.51 8.89
N ALA A 24 5.95 -1.33 8.96
CA ALA A 24 6.30 -0.69 10.23
C ALA A 24 5.07 -0.46 11.13
N TYR A 25 3.96 0.00 10.54
CA TYR A 25 2.70 0.17 11.25
C TYR A 25 2.18 -1.16 11.82
N HIS A 26 2.11 -2.21 10.99
CA HIS A 26 1.54 -3.48 11.43
C HIS A 26 2.43 -4.18 12.47
N LEU A 27 3.75 -4.13 12.30
CA LEU A 27 4.68 -4.65 13.31
C LEU A 27 4.46 -3.96 14.66
N ALA A 28 4.44 -2.63 14.69
CA ALA A 28 4.22 -1.88 15.92
C ALA A 28 2.84 -2.16 16.54
N LYS A 29 1.77 -2.19 15.71
CA LYS A 29 0.41 -2.55 16.11
C LYS A 29 0.33 -3.95 16.74
N PHE A 30 1.13 -4.90 16.26
CA PHE A 30 1.21 -6.27 16.80
C PHE A 30 2.19 -6.39 17.98
N GLY A 31 2.67 -5.29 18.54
CA GLY A 31 3.53 -5.27 19.71
C GLY A 31 5.02 -5.30 19.45
N TRP A 32 5.46 -5.31 18.18
CA TRP A 32 6.87 -5.23 17.80
C TRP A 32 7.35 -3.78 17.80
N LYS A 33 7.30 -3.13 18.97
CA LYS A 33 7.59 -1.69 19.11
C LYS A 33 9.05 -1.34 18.91
N ASP A 34 9.98 -2.30 19.12
CA ASP A 34 11.40 -2.16 18.82
C ASP A 34 11.64 -2.36 17.31
N THR A 35 11.02 -1.49 16.51
CA THR A 35 11.07 -1.47 15.05
C THR A 35 11.48 -0.09 14.58
N ILE A 36 12.51 -0.04 13.72
CA ILE A 36 12.90 1.17 13.00
C ILE A 36 12.65 1.02 11.50
N LEU A 37 12.25 2.11 10.86
CA LEU A 37 12.20 2.22 9.41
C LEU A 37 13.28 3.21 8.96
N LEU A 38 14.09 2.79 7.98
CA LEU A 38 15.16 3.58 7.39
C LEU A 38 14.82 3.89 5.94
N GLU A 39 14.73 5.18 5.63
CA GLU A 39 14.50 5.69 4.27
C GLU A 39 15.72 6.49 3.82
N ARG A 40 16.23 6.19 2.63
CA ARG A 40 17.44 6.83 2.11
C ARG A 40 17.28 8.32 1.83
N ASP A 41 16.06 8.74 1.46
CA ASP A 41 15.75 10.12 1.15
C ASP A 41 14.57 10.62 2.00
N GLN A 42 13.44 10.95 1.40
CA GLN A 42 12.19 11.30 2.07
C GLN A 42 11.17 10.17 1.88
N LEU A 43 10.25 10.05 2.81
CA LEU A 43 9.13 9.13 2.62
C LEU A 43 8.46 9.40 1.27
N THR A 44 8.07 8.34 0.59
CA THR A 44 7.42 8.36 -0.73
C THR A 44 8.30 8.67 -1.94
N SER A 45 9.53 9.13 -1.77
CA SER A 45 10.42 9.61 -2.87
C SER A 45 10.74 8.55 -3.96
N GLY A 46 10.49 7.27 -3.69
CA GLY A 46 10.62 6.19 -4.66
C GLY A 46 9.44 6.12 -5.63
N THR A 47 8.89 4.92 -5.86
CA THR A 47 7.78 4.68 -6.81
C THR A 47 6.39 5.00 -6.26
N THR A 48 6.24 5.19 -4.94
CA THR A 48 4.94 5.36 -4.29
C THR A 48 4.17 6.59 -4.84
N TRP A 49 4.80 7.73 -4.96
CA TRP A 49 4.14 8.97 -5.40
C TRP A 49 3.71 8.94 -6.89
N HIS A 50 4.26 8.02 -7.70
CA HIS A 50 3.86 7.84 -9.10
C HIS A 50 2.61 6.97 -9.27
N ALA A 51 2.09 6.35 -8.20
CA ALA A 51 0.93 5.47 -8.30
C ALA A 51 -0.32 6.27 -8.67
N ALA A 52 -1.21 5.67 -9.47
CA ALA A 52 -2.48 6.29 -9.87
C ALA A 52 -3.46 6.50 -8.69
N GLY A 53 -3.18 5.89 -7.56
CA GLY A 53 -3.98 6.05 -6.34
C GLY A 53 -5.35 5.38 -6.37
N LEU A 54 -5.62 4.49 -7.34
CA LEU A 54 -6.90 3.78 -7.40
C LEU A 54 -7.04 2.80 -6.24
N VAL A 55 -8.15 2.89 -5.53
CA VAL A 55 -8.51 2.00 -4.42
C VAL A 55 -9.72 1.20 -4.82
N SER A 56 -9.56 -0.11 -4.93
CA SER A 56 -10.63 -1.03 -5.33
C SER A 56 -10.76 -2.19 -4.35
N GLN A 57 -11.99 -2.66 -4.13
CA GLN A 57 -12.30 -3.74 -3.20
C GLN A 57 -12.15 -5.12 -3.84
N LEU A 58 -12.70 -5.30 -5.04
CA LEU A 58 -12.66 -6.59 -5.73
C LEU A 58 -11.30 -6.84 -6.36
N GLY A 59 -10.71 -8.00 -6.08
CA GLY A 59 -9.45 -8.48 -6.66
C GLY A 59 -9.62 -9.72 -7.52
N PRO A 60 -8.55 -10.16 -8.21
CA PRO A 60 -8.59 -11.33 -9.09
C PRO A 60 -8.71 -12.67 -8.33
N SER A 61 -8.58 -12.67 -7.02
CA SER A 61 -8.73 -13.84 -6.16
C SER A 61 -9.34 -13.47 -4.81
N ALA A 62 -9.82 -14.48 -4.09
CA ALA A 62 -10.34 -14.34 -2.73
C ALA A 62 -9.35 -13.64 -1.79
N THR A 63 -8.10 -14.07 -1.83
CA THR A 63 -7.04 -13.50 -0.98
C THR A 63 -6.81 -12.02 -1.28
N ILE A 64 -6.69 -11.66 -2.55
CA ILE A 64 -6.48 -10.26 -2.96
C ILE A 64 -7.70 -9.40 -2.62
N THR A 65 -8.93 -9.93 -2.79
CA THR A 65 -10.15 -9.23 -2.38
C THR A 65 -10.15 -8.93 -0.87
N LYS A 66 -9.81 -9.92 -0.05
CA LYS A 66 -9.70 -9.72 1.41
C LYS A 66 -8.66 -8.68 1.79
N ILE A 67 -7.49 -8.71 1.15
CA ILE A 67 -6.41 -7.73 1.40
C ILE A 67 -6.86 -6.32 1.00
N ARG A 68 -7.53 -6.16 -0.16
CA ARG A 68 -8.02 -4.86 -0.63
C ARG A 68 -9.10 -4.28 0.28
N LYS A 69 -10.09 -5.10 0.69
CA LYS A 69 -11.12 -4.68 1.66
C LYS A 69 -10.48 -4.26 2.97
N TYR A 70 -9.57 -5.08 3.52
CA TYR A 70 -8.83 -4.73 4.73
C TYR A 70 -8.08 -3.39 4.58
N SER A 71 -7.40 -3.18 3.46
CA SER A 71 -6.64 -1.95 3.21
C SER A 71 -7.56 -0.73 3.20
N LEU A 72 -8.70 -0.82 2.52
CA LEU A 72 -9.69 0.26 2.45
C LEU A 72 -10.26 0.59 3.84
N ASP A 73 -10.64 -0.43 4.60
CA ASP A 73 -11.17 -0.25 5.95
C ASP A 73 -10.11 0.33 6.89
N LEU A 74 -8.86 -0.12 6.76
CA LEU A 74 -7.73 0.44 7.48
C LEU A 74 -7.53 1.94 7.17
N TYR A 75 -7.61 2.34 5.90
CA TYR A 75 -7.46 3.75 5.53
C TYR A 75 -8.56 4.61 6.15
N LYS A 76 -9.83 4.17 6.10
CA LYS A 76 -10.95 4.84 6.75
C LYS A 76 -10.77 4.95 8.28
N GLU A 77 -10.23 3.90 8.91
CA GLU A 77 -9.95 3.88 10.34
C GLU A 77 -8.83 4.86 10.69
N LEU A 78 -7.74 4.83 9.94
CA LEU A 78 -6.56 5.64 10.23
C LEU A 78 -6.79 7.13 9.99
N GLU A 79 -7.56 7.54 8.98
CA GLU A 79 -7.93 8.94 8.79
C GLU A 79 -8.63 9.55 10.02
N LYS A 80 -9.35 8.72 10.80
CA LYS A 80 -9.99 9.15 12.05
C LYS A 80 -9.05 9.17 13.26
N LYS A 81 -7.95 8.38 13.20
CA LYS A 81 -7.05 8.16 14.34
C LYS A 81 -5.79 9.01 14.31
N VAL A 82 -5.36 9.41 13.14
CA VAL A 82 -4.16 10.22 12.96
C VAL A 82 -4.51 11.54 12.27
N ASP A 83 -3.83 12.61 12.67
CA ASP A 83 -4.01 13.94 12.07
C ASP A 83 -3.30 13.99 10.70
N HIS A 84 -3.84 13.24 9.74
CA HIS A 84 -3.38 13.22 8.35
C HIS A 84 -4.41 12.54 7.44
N SER A 85 -4.80 13.22 6.36
CA SER A 85 -5.70 12.65 5.37
C SER A 85 -4.94 11.84 4.33
N ALA A 86 -5.46 10.67 3.99
CA ALA A 86 -5.04 9.90 2.82
C ALA A 86 -5.63 10.45 1.51
N GLY A 87 -6.43 11.51 1.56
CA GLY A 87 -7.16 12.04 0.40
C GLY A 87 -8.15 11.03 -0.16
N LEU A 88 -8.71 10.16 0.69
CA LEU A 88 -9.62 9.09 0.27
C LEU A 88 -10.93 9.66 -0.27
N ARG A 89 -11.25 9.32 -1.53
CA ARG A 89 -12.48 9.72 -2.22
C ARG A 89 -13.16 8.49 -2.76
N LEU A 90 -14.24 8.04 -2.12
CA LEU A 90 -15.02 6.88 -2.52
C LEU A 90 -16.19 7.34 -3.38
N ASN A 91 -15.90 7.70 -4.60
CA ASN A 91 -16.87 8.15 -5.61
C ASN A 91 -17.25 7.05 -6.61
N GLY A 92 -16.84 5.82 -6.35
CA GLY A 92 -17.10 4.64 -7.15
C GLY A 92 -16.12 4.46 -8.30
N ALA A 93 -16.20 3.27 -8.90
CA ALA A 93 -15.47 2.92 -10.13
C ALA A 93 -16.43 2.28 -11.12
N LEU A 94 -16.45 2.79 -12.35
CA LEU A 94 -17.22 2.24 -13.48
C LEU A 94 -16.28 1.47 -14.40
N SER A 95 -16.60 0.19 -14.64
CA SER A 95 -15.97 -0.63 -15.67
C SER A 95 -16.97 -0.88 -16.80
N ILE A 96 -16.57 -0.61 -18.04
CA ILE A 96 -17.43 -0.74 -19.23
C ILE A 96 -16.98 -1.89 -20.13
N ALA A 97 -17.91 -2.42 -20.92
CA ALA A 97 -17.68 -3.46 -21.91
C ALA A 97 -18.09 -3.00 -23.30
N GLN A 98 -17.18 -3.09 -24.29
CA GLN A 98 -17.39 -2.79 -25.69
C GLN A 98 -17.52 -4.04 -26.57
N ASN A 99 -17.27 -5.23 -25.99
CA ASN A 99 -17.45 -6.53 -26.68
C ASN A 99 -18.09 -7.55 -25.74
N LYS A 100 -18.56 -8.67 -26.33
CA LYS A 100 -19.30 -9.72 -25.58
C LYS A 100 -18.43 -10.42 -24.54
N GLU A 101 -17.17 -10.66 -24.83
CA GLU A 101 -16.23 -11.33 -23.93
C GLU A 101 -16.00 -10.50 -22.67
N ARG A 102 -15.75 -9.20 -22.84
CA ARG A 102 -15.61 -8.27 -21.73
C ARG A 102 -16.91 -8.14 -20.93
N TRP A 103 -18.05 -8.14 -21.60
CA TRP A 103 -19.33 -8.10 -20.92
C TRP A 103 -19.55 -9.32 -20.03
N GLN A 104 -19.31 -10.52 -20.54
CA GLN A 104 -19.38 -11.75 -19.75
C GLN A 104 -18.43 -11.74 -18.57
N GLU A 105 -17.21 -11.21 -18.77
CA GLU A 105 -16.24 -11.06 -17.68
C GLU A 105 -16.75 -10.12 -16.59
N LEU A 106 -17.32 -8.98 -16.93
CA LEU A 106 -17.89 -8.04 -15.96
C LEU A 106 -19.08 -8.65 -15.20
N LEU A 107 -19.93 -9.43 -15.85
CA LEU A 107 -21.01 -10.14 -15.17
C LEU A 107 -20.49 -11.19 -14.18
N ARG A 108 -19.43 -11.91 -14.53
CA ARG A 108 -18.75 -12.83 -13.57
C ARG A 108 -18.16 -12.07 -12.40
N GLN A 109 -17.53 -10.93 -12.64
CA GLN A 109 -17.01 -10.06 -11.57
C GLN A 109 -18.13 -9.59 -10.65
N ALA A 110 -19.28 -9.18 -11.20
CA ALA A 110 -20.43 -8.78 -10.41
C ALA A 110 -20.94 -9.92 -9.50
N THR A 111 -21.04 -11.15 -10.04
CA THR A 111 -21.41 -12.33 -9.25
C THR A 111 -20.34 -12.62 -8.17
N THR A 112 -19.08 -12.54 -8.52
CA THR A 112 -17.97 -12.75 -7.56
C THR A 112 -17.97 -11.70 -6.46
N ALA A 113 -18.27 -10.43 -6.76
CA ALA A 113 -18.35 -9.35 -5.80
C ALA A 113 -19.34 -9.66 -4.66
N GLN A 114 -20.49 -10.25 -5.01
CA GLN A 114 -21.52 -10.65 -4.04
C GLN A 114 -21.02 -11.69 -3.03
N LEU A 115 -20.12 -12.60 -3.43
CA LEU A 115 -19.53 -13.62 -2.54
C LEU A 115 -18.63 -12.99 -1.45
N TYR A 116 -18.21 -11.75 -1.64
CA TYR A 116 -17.31 -11.03 -0.74
C TYR A 116 -17.94 -9.78 -0.14
N ASP A 117 -19.28 -9.63 -0.20
CA ASP A 117 -20.00 -8.46 0.28
C ASP A 117 -19.44 -7.15 -0.30
N VAL A 118 -19.10 -7.15 -1.59
CA VAL A 118 -18.72 -5.95 -2.35
C VAL A 118 -19.96 -5.47 -3.10
N ASP A 119 -20.40 -4.24 -2.80
CA ASP A 119 -21.53 -3.62 -3.51
C ASP A 119 -21.16 -3.41 -4.99
N VAL A 120 -22.04 -3.88 -5.87
CA VAL A 120 -21.88 -3.80 -7.32
C VAL A 120 -23.24 -3.60 -7.99
N ARG A 121 -23.27 -2.69 -8.96
CA ARG A 121 -24.46 -2.41 -9.77
C ARG A 121 -24.14 -2.72 -11.22
N ILE A 122 -25.02 -3.49 -11.89
CA ILE A 122 -24.96 -3.74 -13.32
C ILE A 122 -25.73 -2.62 -14.00
N LEU A 123 -25.08 -1.92 -14.93
CA LEU A 123 -25.65 -0.77 -15.63
C LEU A 123 -25.73 -1.07 -17.13
N ASN A 124 -26.89 -0.74 -17.74
CA ASN A 124 -27.03 -0.68 -19.18
C ASN A 124 -26.46 0.63 -19.76
N LYS A 125 -26.36 0.74 -21.08
CA LYS A 125 -25.80 1.92 -21.76
C LYS A 125 -26.54 3.22 -21.45
N ASP A 126 -27.88 3.16 -21.29
CA ASP A 126 -28.69 4.36 -21.05
C ASP A 126 -28.49 4.88 -19.63
N GLN A 127 -28.34 3.97 -18.66
CA GLN A 127 -27.98 4.31 -17.28
C GLN A 127 -26.56 4.92 -17.23
N ILE A 128 -25.61 4.32 -17.96
CA ILE A 128 -24.25 4.87 -18.04
C ILE A 128 -24.28 6.26 -18.66
N LYS A 129 -25.02 6.48 -19.75
CA LYS A 129 -25.13 7.79 -20.39
C LYS A 129 -25.72 8.84 -19.49
N LYS A 130 -26.75 8.44 -18.71
CA LYS A 130 -27.43 9.34 -17.76
C LYS A 130 -26.47 9.77 -16.63
N ASP A 131 -25.77 8.80 -16.02
CA ASP A 131 -24.92 9.05 -14.85
C ASP A 131 -23.55 9.64 -15.24
N TYR A 132 -23.08 9.34 -16.46
CA TYR A 132 -21.79 9.78 -17.01
C TYR A 132 -21.96 10.38 -18.42
N PRO A 133 -22.55 11.57 -18.55
CA PRO A 133 -22.94 12.17 -19.84
C PRO A 133 -21.78 12.45 -20.80
N ILE A 134 -20.53 12.53 -20.28
CA ILE A 134 -19.33 12.72 -21.10
C ILE A 134 -18.88 11.44 -21.84
N ILE A 135 -19.36 10.26 -21.42
CA ILE A 135 -18.99 8.99 -22.05
C ILE A 135 -19.77 8.83 -23.36
N ASN A 136 -19.06 8.50 -24.47
CA ASN A 136 -19.72 7.99 -25.66
C ASN A 136 -20.15 6.54 -25.42
N THR A 137 -21.45 6.26 -25.50
CA THR A 137 -22.03 4.94 -25.20
C THR A 137 -22.41 4.13 -26.44
N ASP A 138 -22.12 4.60 -27.66
CA ASP A 138 -22.60 3.97 -28.90
C ASP A 138 -22.14 2.51 -29.03
N GLU A 139 -20.91 2.23 -28.67
CA GLU A 139 -20.32 0.89 -28.72
C GLU A 139 -20.30 0.16 -27.36
N ILE A 140 -20.95 0.70 -26.33
CA ILE A 140 -20.99 0.10 -25.00
C ILE A 140 -22.16 -0.88 -24.89
N LEU A 141 -21.87 -2.11 -24.49
CA LEU A 141 -22.87 -3.15 -24.20
C LEU A 141 -23.49 -2.99 -22.80
N GLY A 142 -22.69 -2.51 -21.85
CA GLY A 142 -23.04 -2.30 -20.46
C GLY A 142 -21.81 -2.09 -19.59
N GLY A 143 -21.99 -2.03 -18.28
CA GLY A 143 -20.93 -1.85 -17.32
C GLY A 143 -21.31 -2.34 -15.94
N ILE A 144 -20.31 -2.38 -15.06
CA ILE A 144 -20.53 -2.57 -13.63
C ILE A 144 -19.98 -1.35 -12.88
N PHE A 145 -20.71 -0.92 -11.88
CA PHE A 145 -20.33 0.17 -10.99
C PHE A 145 -20.15 -0.35 -9.57
N MET A 146 -19.00 -0.08 -8.96
CA MET A 146 -18.67 -0.42 -7.59
C MET A 146 -18.60 0.86 -6.75
N PRO A 147 -19.67 1.23 -6.01
CA PRO A 147 -19.75 2.51 -5.31
C PRO A 147 -18.74 2.66 -4.17
N GLY A 148 -18.26 1.56 -3.60
CA GLY A 148 -17.27 1.56 -2.54
C GLY A 148 -15.83 1.71 -3.00
N ASP A 149 -15.57 1.71 -4.31
CA ASP A 149 -14.26 1.96 -4.89
C ASP A 149 -14.00 3.47 -5.03
N GLY A 150 -12.75 3.85 -5.32
CA GLY A 150 -12.41 5.25 -5.50
C GLY A 150 -10.93 5.50 -5.68
N ALA A 151 -10.46 6.59 -5.13
CA ALA A 151 -9.06 6.99 -5.19
C ALA A 151 -8.56 7.54 -3.85
N ALA A 152 -7.25 7.47 -3.64
CA ALA A 152 -6.55 8.07 -2.53
C ALA A 152 -5.28 8.75 -3.04
N ASP A 153 -4.72 9.68 -2.28
CA ASP A 153 -3.37 10.19 -2.53
C ASP A 153 -2.33 9.16 -2.04
N PRO A 154 -1.50 8.57 -2.93
CA PRO A 154 -0.52 7.57 -2.54
C PRO A 154 0.49 8.06 -1.50
N SER A 155 0.89 9.33 -1.60
CA SER A 155 1.77 9.96 -0.62
C SER A 155 1.03 10.18 0.70
N GLY A 156 -0.20 10.67 0.65
CA GLY A 156 -1.06 10.84 1.82
C GLY A 156 -1.27 9.54 2.59
N VAL A 157 -1.59 8.44 1.89
CA VAL A 157 -1.69 7.09 2.50
C VAL A 157 -0.38 6.72 3.21
N THR A 158 0.75 6.95 2.57
CA THR A 158 2.06 6.58 3.13
C THR A 158 2.39 7.40 4.38
N TYR A 159 2.18 8.72 4.34
CA TYR A 159 2.38 9.58 5.52
C TYR A 159 1.41 9.24 6.65
N MET A 160 0.17 8.90 6.33
CA MET A 160 -0.81 8.45 7.30
C MET A 160 -0.35 7.17 8.01
N LEU A 161 0.11 6.16 7.24
CA LEU A 161 0.67 4.92 7.79
C LEU A 161 1.93 5.17 8.63
N ALA A 162 2.82 6.06 8.18
CA ALA A 162 4.02 6.44 8.92
C ALA A 162 3.68 7.13 10.25
N LYS A 163 2.71 8.04 10.26
CA LYS A 163 2.22 8.68 11.50
C LYS A 163 1.59 7.65 12.43
N ALA A 164 0.79 6.72 11.89
CA ALA A 164 0.21 5.65 12.67
C ALA A 164 1.27 4.72 13.26
N ALA A 165 2.30 4.34 12.48
CA ALA A 165 3.43 3.54 12.96
C ALA A 165 4.16 4.21 14.12
N LYS A 166 4.45 5.52 14.02
CA LYS A 166 5.06 6.30 15.10
C LYS A 166 4.18 6.35 16.35
N LYS A 167 2.87 6.47 16.19
CA LYS A 167 1.91 6.48 17.32
C LYS A 167 1.87 5.13 18.04
N GLU A 168 2.06 4.04 17.30
CA GLU A 168 2.16 2.67 17.87
C GLU A 168 3.56 2.34 18.42
N GLY A 169 4.56 3.22 18.26
CA GLY A 169 5.89 3.10 18.86
C GLY A 169 7.04 2.79 17.91
N ALA A 170 6.81 2.62 16.60
CA ALA A 170 7.91 2.52 15.64
C ALA A 170 8.64 3.85 15.46
N GLN A 171 9.94 3.79 15.14
CA GLN A 171 10.73 4.96 14.82
C GLN A 171 11.00 5.01 13.32
N ILE A 172 10.96 6.20 12.72
CA ILE A 172 11.17 6.40 11.29
C ILE A 172 12.26 7.44 11.09
N PHE A 173 13.29 7.07 10.33
CA PHE A 173 14.44 7.89 10.01
C PHE A 173 14.52 8.08 8.50
N GLU A 174 14.40 9.32 8.06
CA GLU A 174 14.65 9.75 6.69
C GLU A 174 16.12 10.14 6.53
N LYS A 175 16.60 10.32 5.28
CA LYS A 175 18.01 10.60 4.96
C LYS A 175 18.98 9.59 5.57
N SER A 176 18.54 8.35 5.63
CA SER A 176 19.23 7.24 6.29
C SER A 176 19.39 6.05 5.35
N PRO A 177 20.24 6.19 4.30
CA PRO A 177 20.49 5.12 3.34
C PRO A 177 21.13 3.91 4.02
N VAL A 178 20.57 2.72 3.76
CA VAL A 178 21.19 1.46 4.16
C VAL A 178 22.22 1.06 3.09
N ASP A 179 23.47 1.01 3.48
CA ASP A 179 24.60 0.69 2.62
C ASP A 179 24.72 -0.83 2.40
N GLU A 180 24.44 -1.61 3.47
CA GLU A 180 24.65 -3.05 3.50
C GLU A 180 23.77 -3.72 4.56
N ILE A 181 23.35 -4.96 4.28
CA ILE A 181 22.78 -5.89 5.26
C ILE A 181 23.90 -6.79 5.76
N LEU A 182 24.19 -6.74 7.05
CA LEU A 182 25.26 -7.48 7.67
C LEU A 182 24.84 -8.91 8.01
N THR A 183 25.61 -9.87 7.53
CA THR A 183 25.39 -11.29 7.77
C THR A 183 26.58 -11.96 8.43
N LYS A 184 26.32 -12.94 9.29
CA LYS A 184 27.34 -13.79 9.91
C LYS A 184 26.87 -15.24 9.94
N LYS A 185 27.64 -16.13 9.33
CA LYS A 185 27.29 -17.57 9.23
C LYS A 185 25.88 -17.80 8.66
N GLY A 186 25.51 -17.05 7.61
CA GLY A 186 24.21 -17.16 6.92
C GLY A 186 23.02 -16.58 7.71
N LYS A 187 23.26 -15.82 8.78
CA LYS A 187 22.19 -15.15 9.55
C LYS A 187 22.39 -13.64 9.52
N ILE A 188 21.30 -12.90 9.48
CA ILE A 188 21.28 -11.45 9.65
C ILE A 188 21.79 -11.12 11.05
N VAL A 189 22.69 -10.14 11.16
CA VAL A 189 23.19 -9.62 12.43
C VAL A 189 23.00 -8.10 12.55
N GLY A 190 22.68 -7.41 11.46
CA GLY A 190 22.49 -5.97 11.48
C GLY A 190 22.38 -5.36 10.08
N VAL A 191 22.45 -4.04 10.05
CA VAL A 191 22.56 -3.22 8.83
C VAL A 191 23.61 -2.14 9.03
N LYS A 192 24.19 -1.65 7.94
CA LYS A 192 25.10 -0.50 7.94
C LYS A 192 24.40 0.71 7.32
N VAL A 193 24.43 1.84 8.02
CA VAL A 193 23.73 3.08 7.62
C VAL A 193 24.69 4.25 7.82
N ASN A 194 25.02 4.96 6.74
CA ASN A 194 25.97 6.09 6.81
C ASN A 194 27.28 5.73 7.56
N GLY A 195 27.78 4.52 7.36
CA GLY A 195 29.00 4.03 8.04
C GLY A 195 28.81 3.52 9.47
N GLN A 196 27.62 3.71 10.09
CA GLN A 196 27.29 3.19 11.42
C GLN A 196 26.65 1.80 11.30
N GLU A 197 27.06 0.87 12.12
CA GLU A 197 26.40 -0.44 12.25
C GLU A 197 25.26 -0.37 13.25
N ILE A 198 24.14 -1.03 12.89
CA ILE A 198 22.95 -1.18 13.73
C ILE A 198 22.70 -2.67 13.87
N GLU A 199 22.84 -3.20 15.09
CA GLU A 199 22.52 -4.60 15.39
C GLU A 199 21.01 -4.84 15.28
N CYS A 200 20.59 -5.91 14.60
CA CYS A 200 19.19 -6.30 14.55
C CYS A 200 19.01 -7.81 14.34
N GLU A 201 17.84 -8.33 14.73
CA GLU A 201 17.48 -9.74 14.56
C GLU A 201 16.80 -9.99 13.21
N TYR A 202 16.05 -9.00 12.71
CA TYR A 202 15.25 -9.12 11.49
C TYR A 202 15.41 -7.89 10.61
N VAL A 203 15.44 -8.14 9.30
CA VAL A 203 15.40 -7.11 8.27
C VAL A 203 14.21 -7.37 7.35
N VAL A 204 13.39 -6.35 7.12
CA VAL A 204 12.35 -6.36 6.10
C VAL A 204 12.79 -5.47 4.96
N LEU A 205 13.04 -6.07 3.80
CA LEU A 205 13.45 -5.34 2.60
C LEU A 205 12.23 -4.87 1.82
N ALA A 206 11.91 -3.58 1.93
CA ALA A 206 10.79 -2.91 1.28
C ALA A 206 11.23 -1.77 0.33
N SER A 207 12.42 -1.90 -0.25
CA SER A 207 13.10 -0.87 -1.05
C SER A 207 12.60 -0.78 -2.51
N GLY A 208 11.43 -1.35 -2.82
CA GLY A 208 10.84 -1.30 -4.16
C GLY A 208 11.79 -1.87 -5.23
N MET A 209 11.99 -1.14 -6.31
CA MET A 209 12.84 -1.56 -7.43
C MET A 209 14.32 -1.71 -7.07
N TRP A 210 14.78 -1.16 -5.94
CA TRP A 210 16.16 -1.28 -5.47
C TRP A 210 16.40 -2.48 -4.55
N SER A 211 15.35 -3.26 -4.23
CA SER A 211 15.44 -4.41 -3.32
C SER A 211 16.46 -5.45 -3.78
N ARG A 212 16.51 -5.73 -5.08
CA ARG A 212 17.48 -6.67 -5.64
C ARG A 212 18.92 -6.29 -5.31
N GLN A 213 19.30 -5.03 -5.56
CA GLN A 213 20.68 -4.56 -5.35
C GLN A 213 21.14 -4.66 -3.89
N ILE A 214 20.22 -4.44 -2.96
CA ILE A 214 20.50 -4.55 -1.51
C ILE A 214 20.49 -6.01 -1.08
N GLY A 215 19.57 -6.82 -1.59
CA GLY A 215 19.42 -8.24 -1.24
C GLY A 215 20.57 -9.10 -1.76
N GLU A 216 21.07 -8.87 -2.98
CA GLU A 216 22.19 -9.60 -3.57
C GLU A 216 23.44 -9.59 -2.67
N LYS A 217 23.72 -8.47 -2.00
CA LYS A 217 24.83 -8.35 -1.05
C LYS A 217 24.65 -9.21 0.19
N ALA A 218 23.41 -9.56 0.53
CA ALA A 218 23.09 -10.44 1.66
C ALA A 218 22.89 -11.91 1.25
N GLY A 219 23.09 -12.24 -0.02
CA GLY A 219 22.91 -13.59 -0.55
C GLY A 219 21.45 -13.96 -0.88
N ILE A 220 20.60 -12.98 -1.14
CA ILE A 220 19.17 -13.13 -1.47
C ILE A 220 18.97 -12.87 -2.96
#